data_84151c22f1ee8b819629dae718702e6b
#
_entry.id   84151c22f1ee8b819629dae718702e6b
#
_cell.length_a   1.000
_cell.length_b   1.000
_cell.length_c   1.000
_cell.angle_alpha   90.00
_cell.angle_beta   90.00
_cell.angle_gamma   90.00
#
_symmetry.space_group_name_H-M   'P 1'
#
loop_
_entity.id
_entity.type
_entity.pdbx_description
1 polymer ?
#
loop_
_entity_poly.entity_id
_entity_poly.type
_entity_poly.pdbx_seq_one_letter_code
_entity_poly.pdbx_strand_id
1 'polypeptide(L)'
;MTSANFSWNRSTQETNSTIERKLAYQKLGDEILISNIRLFIIFRWAIILGLILFQIISIVASDTLTQLGIKDQEDWPLAVTVILTIANIAYAYALDYCQPSKYNTPTFNIWVQIIIDLLCLSVVVHFVGSTETPAPFFYILHIALACIFFSTLESLFVAAIVSAMYSFLLIIESGMFFQVPQSMLIDAHYSGEKLHKGHILVWMAALNTLFLIVWFVVSRLAIILRQHEQHLREAYEQIHQA
;
A
#
# COMPACT_ATOMS: atom_id res chain seq x y z
N MET A 1 -50.40 25.07 -29.92
CA MET A 1 -49.12 24.36 -30.23
C MET A 1 -47.92 24.85 -29.41
N THR A 2 -48.10 25.47 -28.23
CA THR A 2 -46.99 26.12 -27.46
C THR A 2 -46.60 25.41 -26.16
N SER A 3 -47.34 24.42 -25.69
CA SER A 3 -47.03 23.75 -24.42
C SER A 3 -46.05 22.57 -24.53
N ALA A 4 -45.99 21.90 -25.69
CA ALA A 4 -45.10 20.76 -25.89
C ALA A 4 -43.59 21.15 -26.01
N ASN A 5 -43.30 22.31 -26.57
CA ASN A 5 -41.92 22.81 -26.70
C ASN A 5 -41.32 23.30 -25.38
N PHE A 6 -42.16 23.69 -24.41
CA PHE A 6 -41.70 24.17 -23.11
C PHE A 6 -41.30 23.00 -22.18
N SER A 7 -41.99 21.89 -22.27
CA SER A 7 -41.65 20.67 -21.48
C SER A 7 -40.38 20.00 -21.99
N TRP A 8 -40.18 19.98 -23.30
CA TRP A 8 -38.99 19.38 -23.91
C TRP A 8 -37.69 20.14 -23.56
N ASN A 9 -37.74 21.45 -23.54
CA ASN A 9 -36.59 22.30 -23.20
C ASN A 9 -36.21 22.18 -21.71
N ARG A 10 -37.17 21.97 -20.82
CA ARG A 10 -36.91 21.78 -19.37
C ARG A 10 -36.28 20.43 -19.07
N SER A 11 -36.75 19.34 -19.70
CA SER A 11 -36.16 18.00 -19.50
C SER A 11 -34.73 17.90 -20.05
N THR A 12 -34.42 18.57 -21.13
CA THR A 12 -33.06 18.61 -21.70
C THR A 12 -32.12 19.45 -20.83
N GLN A 13 -32.61 20.52 -20.24
CA GLN A 13 -31.82 21.37 -19.33
C GLN A 13 -31.52 20.66 -17.98
N GLU A 14 -32.49 19.94 -17.44
CA GLU A 14 -32.30 19.11 -16.23
C GLU A 14 -31.34 17.93 -16.47
N THR A 15 -31.42 17.30 -17.65
CA THR A 15 -30.50 16.23 -18.03
C THR A 15 -29.06 16.74 -18.19
N ASN A 16 -28.86 17.89 -18.83
CA ASN A 16 -27.56 18.51 -19.03
C ASN A 16 -26.94 18.94 -17.67
N SER A 17 -27.72 19.57 -16.79
CA SER A 17 -27.24 19.97 -15.46
C SER A 17 -26.84 18.76 -14.61
N THR A 18 -27.55 17.65 -14.73
CA THR A 18 -27.23 16.40 -14.04
C THR A 18 -25.94 15.76 -14.58
N ILE A 19 -25.74 15.82 -15.90
CA ILE A 19 -24.51 15.32 -16.54
C ILE A 19 -23.31 16.18 -16.13
N GLU A 20 -23.44 17.51 -16.19
CA GLU A 20 -22.40 18.45 -15.78
C GLU A 20 -21.99 18.25 -14.29
N ARG A 21 -22.99 18.08 -13.42
CA ARG A 21 -22.71 17.74 -12.00
C ARG A 21 -21.95 16.44 -11.86
N LYS A 22 -22.36 15.37 -12.54
CA LYS A 22 -21.66 14.08 -12.49
C LYS A 22 -20.21 14.20 -12.99
N LEU A 23 -19.98 14.92 -14.07
CA LEU A 23 -18.63 15.16 -14.60
C LEU A 23 -17.78 15.98 -13.62
N ALA A 24 -18.35 17.00 -12.98
CA ALA A 24 -17.66 17.79 -11.98
C ALA A 24 -17.29 16.95 -10.74
N TYR A 25 -18.18 16.07 -10.26
CA TYR A 25 -17.89 15.15 -9.15
C TYR A 25 -16.81 14.13 -9.51
N GLN A 26 -16.84 13.60 -10.73
CA GLN A 26 -15.82 12.66 -11.19
C GLN A 26 -14.44 13.34 -11.26
N LYS A 27 -14.39 14.55 -11.82
CA LYS A 27 -13.15 15.34 -11.88
C LYS A 27 -12.59 15.66 -10.50
N LEU A 28 -13.45 16.04 -9.55
CA LEU A 28 -13.03 16.31 -8.16
C LEU A 28 -12.50 15.04 -7.47
N GLY A 29 -13.15 13.89 -7.71
CA GLY A 29 -12.66 12.60 -7.22
C GLY A 29 -11.28 12.25 -7.75
N ASP A 30 -11.06 12.46 -9.04
CA ASP A 30 -9.76 12.22 -9.67
C ASP A 30 -8.68 13.17 -9.13
N GLU A 31 -9.00 14.45 -8.90
CA GLU A 31 -8.04 15.42 -8.32
C GLU A 31 -7.62 15.04 -6.89
N ILE A 32 -8.56 14.59 -6.04
CA ILE A 32 -8.27 14.10 -4.70
C ILE A 32 -7.40 12.85 -4.77
N LEU A 33 -7.72 11.92 -5.66
CA LEU A 33 -6.96 10.70 -5.85
C LEU A 33 -5.52 11.00 -6.30
N ILE A 34 -5.34 11.90 -7.25
CA ILE A 34 -4.03 12.35 -7.74
C ILE A 34 -3.22 13.02 -6.61
N SER A 35 -3.85 13.86 -5.80
CA SER A 35 -3.21 14.49 -4.64
C SER A 35 -2.70 13.45 -3.65
N ASN A 36 -3.49 12.43 -3.38
CA ASN A 36 -3.13 11.33 -2.50
C ASN A 36 -1.99 10.48 -3.07
N ILE A 37 -1.99 10.19 -4.38
CA ILE A 37 -0.88 9.49 -5.06
C ILE A 37 0.42 10.28 -4.91
N ARG A 38 0.37 11.60 -5.05
CA ARG A 38 1.55 12.47 -4.88
C ARG A 38 2.11 12.41 -3.46
N LEU A 39 1.25 12.37 -2.45
CA LEU A 39 1.67 12.16 -1.06
C LEU A 39 2.40 10.82 -0.88
N PHE A 40 1.95 9.77 -1.55
CA PHE A 40 2.61 8.47 -1.54
C PHE A 40 4.02 8.50 -2.13
N ILE A 41 4.16 9.18 -3.26
CA ILE A 41 5.46 9.37 -3.92
C ILE A 41 6.42 10.10 -2.96
N ILE A 42 5.94 11.12 -2.24
CA ILE A 42 6.75 11.85 -1.24
C ILE A 42 7.11 10.95 -0.07
N PHE A 43 6.15 10.19 0.47
CA PHE A 43 6.41 9.28 1.59
C PHE A 43 7.43 8.19 1.24
N ARG A 44 7.40 7.69 0.00
CA ARG A 44 8.38 6.70 -0.47
C ARG A 44 9.80 7.24 -0.49
N TRP A 45 10.01 8.53 -0.74
CA TRP A 45 11.32 9.15 -0.60
C TRP A 45 11.86 9.05 0.83
N ALA A 46 11.01 9.16 1.85
CA ALA A 46 11.42 8.97 3.24
C ALA A 46 11.87 7.52 3.51
N ILE A 47 11.19 6.53 2.93
CA ILE A 47 11.59 5.11 3.01
C ILE A 47 12.94 4.90 2.32
N ILE A 48 13.12 5.44 1.11
CA ILE A 48 14.38 5.36 0.35
C ILE A 48 15.53 5.95 1.16
N LEU A 49 15.34 7.14 1.75
CA LEU A 49 16.33 7.77 2.63
C LEU A 49 16.64 6.91 3.86
N GLY A 50 15.61 6.30 4.46
CA GLY A 50 15.77 5.39 5.59
C GLY A 50 16.63 4.17 5.23
N LEU A 51 16.39 3.55 4.06
CA LEU A 51 17.19 2.42 3.59
C LEU A 51 18.64 2.82 3.27
N ILE A 52 18.86 4.01 2.69
CA ILE A 52 20.22 4.54 2.45
C ILE A 52 20.93 4.76 3.78
N LEU A 53 20.29 5.38 4.76
CA LEU A 53 20.87 5.59 6.10
C LEU A 53 21.17 4.26 6.77
N PHE A 54 20.26 3.29 6.69
CA PHE A 54 20.48 1.95 7.21
C PHE A 54 21.71 1.30 6.59
N GLN A 55 21.89 1.38 5.27
CA GLN A 55 23.05 0.85 4.57
C GLN A 55 24.34 1.57 4.99
N ILE A 56 24.32 2.90 5.11
CA ILE A 56 25.49 3.67 5.56
C ILE A 56 25.89 3.27 7.00
N ILE A 57 24.90 3.16 7.90
CA ILE A 57 25.13 2.73 9.29
C ILE A 57 25.68 1.31 9.32
N SER A 58 25.15 0.40 8.49
CA SER A 58 25.62 -0.98 8.39
C SER A 58 27.10 -1.06 7.99
N ILE A 59 27.54 -0.19 7.08
CA ILE A 59 28.97 -0.16 6.64
C ILE A 59 29.86 0.53 7.66
N VAL A 60 29.46 1.72 8.16
CA VAL A 60 30.31 2.55 9.02
C VAL A 60 30.42 2.03 10.44
N ALA A 61 29.34 1.42 10.94
CA ALA A 61 29.24 0.93 12.31
C ALA A 61 29.17 -0.60 12.41
N SER A 62 29.70 -1.34 11.43
CA SER A 62 29.59 -2.81 11.37
C SER A 62 30.11 -3.49 12.66
N ASP A 63 31.24 -3.04 13.20
CA ASP A 63 31.80 -3.58 14.43
C ASP A 63 30.87 -3.38 15.63
N THR A 64 30.24 -2.20 15.72
CA THR A 64 29.30 -1.88 16.79
C THR A 64 27.99 -2.68 16.63
N LEU A 65 27.50 -2.82 15.42
CA LEU A 65 26.31 -3.62 15.12
C LEU A 65 26.53 -5.09 15.44
N THR A 66 27.70 -5.62 15.10
CA THR A 66 28.06 -7.00 15.42
C THR A 66 28.14 -7.22 16.93
N GLN A 67 28.66 -6.26 17.69
CA GLN A 67 28.64 -6.30 19.17
C GLN A 67 27.23 -6.26 19.76
N LEU A 68 26.29 -5.62 19.07
CA LEU A 68 24.87 -5.58 19.42
C LEU A 68 24.09 -6.81 18.94
N GLY A 69 24.77 -7.78 18.33
CA GLY A 69 24.13 -9.00 17.82
C GLY A 69 23.45 -8.85 16.46
N ILE A 70 23.83 -7.82 15.69
CA ILE A 70 23.31 -7.59 14.33
C ILE A 70 24.37 -8.02 13.31
N LYS A 71 24.00 -8.88 12.38
CA LYS A 71 24.87 -9.35 11.30
C LYS A 71 25.21 -8.21 10.34
N ASP A 72 26.37 -8.32 9.72
CA ASP A 72 26.66 -7.49 8.55
C ASP A 72 25.59 -7.69 7.47
N GLN A 73 25.07 -6.57 6.99
CA GLN A 73 24.06 -6.58 5.96
C GLN A 73 24.73 -6.66 4.59
N GLU A 74 24.28 -7.59 3.77
CA GLU A 74 24.66 -7.67 2.37
C GLU A 74 24.12 -6.44 1.60
N ASP A 75 24.31 -6.42 0.28
CA ASP A 75 23.92 -5.30 -0.60
C ASP A 75 22.38 -5.22 -0.84
N TRP A 76 21.57 -6.00 -0.12
CA TRP A 76 20.13 -6.02 -0.32
C TRP A 76 19.44 -4.66 -0.04
N PRO A 77 19.85 -3.85 0.98
CA PRO A 77 19.22 -2.56 1.20
C PRO A 77 19.46 -1.61 0.03
N LEU A 78 20.65 -1.68 -0.58
CA LEU A 78 20.99 -0.92 -1.77
C LEU A 78 20.15 -1.36 -2.98
N ALA A 79 20.01 -2.68 -3.19
CA ALA A 79 19.21 -3.22 -4.28
C ALA A 79 17.73 -2.78 -4.18
N VAL A 80 17.12 -2.90 -2.99
CA VAL A 80 15.75 -2.43 -2.74
C VAL A 80 15.63 -0.91 -2.96
N THR A 81 16.61 -0.14 -2.47
CA THR A 81 16.67 1.32 -2.66
C THR A 81 16.67 1.70 -4.14
N VAL A 82 17.48 1.04 -4.97
CA VAL A 82 17.55 1.29 -6.41
C VAL A 82 16.21 0.99 -7.08
N ILE A 83 15.60 -0.16 -6.77
CA ILE A 83 14.29 -0.55 -7.33
C ILE A 83 13.21 0.46 -6.95
N LEU A 84 13.12 0.84 -5.67
CA LEU A 84 12.14 1.83 -5.19
C LEU A 84 12.37 3.21 -5.81
N THR A 85 13.63 3.62 -5.99
CA THR A 85 13.97 4.90 -6.63
C THR A 85 13.52 4.93 -8.08
N ILE A 86 13.84 3.90 -8.85
CA ILE A 86 13.43 3.79 -10.27
C ILE A 86 11.90 3.78 -10.36
N ALA A 87 11.24 2.97 -9.54
CA ALA A 87 9.78 2.91 -9.50
C ALA A 87 9.17 4.26 -9.15
N ASN A 88 9.71 4.96 -8.13
CA ASN A 88 9.19 6.26 -7.69
C ASN A 88 9.33 7.34 -8.76
N ILE A 89 10.45 7.38 -9.47
CA ILE A 89 10.67 8.29 -10.60
C ILE A 89 9.69 7.95 -11.75
N ALA A 90 9.52 6.67 -12.07
CA ALA A 90 8.60 6.23 -13.12
C ALA A 90 7.13 6.62 -12.79
N TYR A 91 6.71 6.48 -11.53
CA TYR A 91 5.36 6.89 -11.10
C TYR A 91 5.16 8.39 -11.13
N ALA A 92 6.15 9.18 -10.67
CA ALA A 92 6.10 10.63 -10.76
C ALA A 92 6.00 11.08 -12.23
N TYR A 93 6.79 10.49 -13.10
CA TYR A 93 6.76 10.78 -14.53
C TYR A 93 5.41 10.39 -15.17
N ALA A 94 4.89 9.21 -14.85
CA ALA A 94 3.60 8.75 -15.35
C ALA A 94 2.44 9.66 -14.92
N LEU A 95 2.50 10.18 -13.69
CA LEU A 95 1.47 11.05 -13.13
C LEU A 95 1.50 12.46 -13.77
N ASP A 96 2.70 13.04 -13.96
CA ASP A 96 2.84 14.44 -14.36
C ASP A 96 2.89 14.62 -15.90
N TYR A 97 3.39 13.64 -16.64
CA TYR A 97 3.67 13.79 -18.08
C TYR A 97 2.91 12.83 -18.99
N CYS A 98 2.40 11.71 -18.50
CA CYS A 98 1.66 10.79 -19.35
C CYS A 98 0.18 11.17 -19.42
N GLN A 99 -0.35 11.22 -20.65
CA GLN A 99 -1.78 11.43 -20.85
C GLN A 99 -2.60 10.26 -20.31
N PRO A 100 -3.79 10.52 -19.75
CA PRO A 100 -4.71 9.47 -19.36
C PRO A 100 -5.00 8.53 -20.54
N SER A 101 -4.79 7.25 -20.34
CA SER A 101 -5.06 6.20 -21.33
C SER A 101 -5.68 4.99 -20.64
N LYS A 102 -6.11 3.99 -21.42
CA LYS A 102 -6.67 2.76 -20.88
C LYS A 102 -5.72 2.06 -19.87
N TYR A 103 -4.41 2.24 -20.02
CA TYR A 103 -3.37 1.65 -19.16
C TYR A 103 -2.70 2.65 -18.20
N ASN A 104 -3.07 3.92 -18.27
CA ASN A 104 -2.58 4.98 -17.38
C ASN A 104 -3.77 5.66 -16.69
N THR A 105 -4.53 4.88 -15.93
CA THR A 105 -5.56 5.40 -15.03
C THR A 105 -4.96 5.59 -13.63
N PRO A 106 -5.43 6.57 -12.84
CA PRO A 106 -4.98 6.76 -11.45
C PRO A 106 -5.11 5.47 -10.63
N THR A 107 -6.21 4.74 -10.78
CA THR A 107 -6.46 3.47 -10.10
C THR A 107 -5.45 2.40 -10.49
N PHE A 108 -5.15 2.23 -11.78
CA PHE A 108 -4.14 1.27 -12.24
C PHE A 108 -2.75 1.61 -11.69
N ASN A 109 -2.41 2.90 -11.68
CA ASN A 109 -1.14 3.38 -11.14
C ASN A 109 -0.99 3.00 -9.64
N ILE A 110 -2.04 3.21 -8.82
CA ILE A 110 -2.02 2.81 -7.40
C ILE A 110 -1.85 1.29 -7.25
N TRP A 111 -2.53 0.47 -8.06
CA TRP A 111 -2.38 -0.98 -8.02
C TRP A 111 -0.94 -1.41 -8.26
N VAL A 112 -0.31 -0.87 -9.31
CA VAL A 112 1.08 -1.19 -9.64
C VAL A 112 2.02 -0.75 -8.51
N GLN A 113 1.80 0.43 -7.93
CA GLN A 113 2.58 0.93 -6.81
C GLN A 113 2.50 0.00 -5.59
N ILE A 114 1.29 -0.40 -5.18
CA ILE A 114 1.09 -1.30 -4.04
C ILE A 114 1.78 -2.65 -4.27
N ILE A 115 1.65 -3.23 -5.46
CA ILE A 115 2.28 -4.53 -5.76
C ILE A 115 3.80 -4.43 -5.70
N ILE A 116 4.41 -3.41 -6.29
CA ILE A 116 5.87 -3.24 -6.26
C ILE A 116 6.36 -2.98 -4.83
N ASP A 117 5.65 -2.15 -4.07
CA ASP A 117 5.99 -1.88 -2.67
C ASP A 117 5.89 -3.16 -1.81
N LEU A 118 4.86 -3.99 -2.02
CA LEU A 118 4.72 -5.27 -1.34
C LEU A 118 5.84 -6.26 -1.70
N LEU A 119 6.26 -6.30 -2.96
CA LEU A 119 7.40 -7.13 -3.38
C LEU A 119 8.70 -6.66 -2.71
N CYS A 120 8.99 -5.36 -2.72
CA CYS A 120 10.13 -4.78 -2.05
C CYS A 120 10.09 -5.04 -0.53
N LEU A 121 8.91 -4.86 0.09
CA LEU A 121 8.73 -5.14 1.50
C LEU A 121 8.96 -6.62 1.82
N SER A 122 8.52 -7.55 0.95
CA SER A 122 8.77 -8.99 1.15
C SER A 122 10.26 -9.31 1.13
N VAL A 123 11.03 -8.65 0.27
CA VAL A 123 12.51 -8.76 0.27
C VAL A 123 13.08 -8.23 1.58
N VAL A 124 12.64 -7.06 2.03
CA VAL A 124 13.08 -6.50 3.34
C VAL A 124 12.76 -7.46 4.49
N VAL A 125 11.52 -7.96 4.55
CA VAL A 125 11.08 -8.91 5.60
C VAL A 125 11.92 -10.17 5.58
N HIS A 126 12.25 -10.68 4.38
CA HIS A 126 13.10 -11.86 4.23
C HIS A 126 14.48 -11.67 4.88
N PHE A 127 15.17 -10.59 4.55
CA PHE A 127 16.54 -10.34 5.04
C PHE A 127 16.58 -9.87 6.49
N VAL A 128 15.60 -9.09 6.93
CA VAL A 128 15.52 -8.61 8.32
C VAL A 128 15.10 -9.71 9.28
N GLY A 129 14.27 -10.64 8.84
CA GLY A 129 13.77 -11.77 9.63
C GLY A 129 12.25 -11.78 9.73
N SER A 130 11.64 -12.78 9.11
CA SER A 130 10.19 -12.88 8.94
C SER A 130 9.43 -13.25 10.21
N THR A 131 10.09 -13.93 11.17
CA THR A 131 9.48 -14.41 12.43
C THR A 131 10.14 -13.85 13.68
N GLU A 132 11.32 -13.22 13.56
CA GLU A 132 12.13 -12.78 14.69
C GLU A 132 12.12 -11.26 14.89
N THR A 133 11.64 -10.54 13.90
CA THR A 133 11.61 -9.08 13.92
C THR A 133 10.19 -8.55 13.68
N PRO A 134 9.91 -7.29 14.03
CA PRO A 134 8.61 -6.69 13.74
C PRO A 134 8.42 -6.29 12.26
N ALA A 135 9.35 -6.58 11.36
CA ALA A 135 9.28 -6.21 9.96
C ALA A 135 7.98 -6.63 9.26
N PRO A 136 7.38 -7.80 9.51
CA PRO A 136 6.10 -8.17 8.90
C PRO A 136 4.93 -7.24 9.25
N PHE A 137 4.99 -6.50 10.36
CA PHE A 137 3.93 -5.54 10.69
C PHE A 137 3.83 -4.37 9.69
N PHE A 138 4.88 -4.09 8.91
CA PHE A 138 4.80 -3.08 7.86
C PHE A 138 3.83 -3.43 6.73
N TYR A 139 3.45 -4.69 6.56
CA TYR A 139 2.35 -5.06 5.65
C TYR A 139 1.01 -4.42 6.04
N ILE A 140 0.79 -4.15 7.33
CA ILE A 140 -0.41 -3.50 7.84
C ILE A 140 -0.61 -2.12 7.21
N LEU A 141 0.48 -1.38 6.96
CA LEU A 141 0.41 -0.07 6.31
C LEU A 141 -0.19 -0.18 4.91
N HIS A 142 0.20 -1.17 4.14
CA HIS A 142 -0.33 -1.39 2.78
C HIS A 142 -1.81 -1.78 2.80
N ILE A 143 -2.24 -2.59 3.78
CA ILE A 143 -3.66 -2.93 3.98
C ILE A 143 -4.46 -1.67 4.34
N ALA A 144 -3.97 -0.88 5.29
CA ALA A 144 -4.63 0.36 5.71
C ALA A 144 -4.76 1.35 4.55
N LEU A 145 -3.70 1.51 3.77
CA LEU A 145 -3.68 2.36 2.60
C LEU A 145 -4.66 1.87 1.52
N ALA A 146 -4.71 0.58 1.27
CA ALA A 146 -5.69 0.00 0.36
C ALA A 146 -7.13 0.27 0.80
N CYS A 147 -7.44 0.25 2.10
CA CYS A 147 -8.76 0.60 2.63
C CYS A 147 -9.14 2.07 2.40
N ILE A 148 -8.14 2.96 2.35
CA ILE A 148 -8.36 4.39 2.08
C ILE A 148 -8.61 4.65 0.60
N PHE A 149 -7.87 4.00 -0.31
CA PHE A 149 -7.93 4.29 -1.74
C PHE A 149 -8.93 3.46 -2.52
N PHE A 150 -9.19 2.26 -2.09
CA PHE A 150 -10.01 1.29 -2.81
C PHE A 150 -11.38 1.07 -2.16
N SER A 151 -12.24 0.42 -2.92
CA SER A 151 -13.48 -0.13 -2.37
C SER A 151 -13.22 -1.24 -1.35
N THR A 152 -14.22 -1.61 -0.57
CA THR A 152 -14.11 -2.68 0.44
C THR A 152 -13.68 -4.01 -0.17
N LEU A 153 -14.16 -4.35 -1.36
CA LEU A 153 -13.78 -5.60 -2.04
C LEU A 153 -12.35 -5.56 -2.58
N GLU A 154 -11.94 -4.45 -3.16
CA GLU A 154 -10.57 -4.27 -3.66
C GLU A 154 -9.55 -4.27 -2.51
N SER A 155 -9.86 -3.59 -1.40
CA SER A 155 -8.99 -3.60 -0.22
C SER A 155 -8.91 -4.98 0.45
N LEU A 156 -10.00 -5.79 0.43
CA LEU A 156 -9.96 -7.19 0.84
C LEU A 156 -9.01 -7.99 -0.06
N PHE A 157 -9.04 -7.73 -1.37
CA PHE A 157 -8.16 -8.41 -2.31
C PHE A 157 -6.67 -8.07 -2.03
N VAL A 158 -6.35 -6.82 -1.70
CA VAL A 158 -4.99 -6.46 -1.25
C VAL A 158 -4.61 -7.18 0.04
N ALA A 159 -5.51 -7.25 1.03
CA ALA A 159 -5.26 -8.00 2.26
C ALA A 159 -5.02 -9.50 2.00
N ALA A 160 -5.74 -10.09 1.05
CA ALA A 160 -5.54 -11.46 0.63
C ALA A 160 -4.17 -11.65 -0.07
N ILE A 161 -3.75 -10.71 -0.91
CA ILE A 161 -2.41 -10.72 -1.53
C ILE A 161 -1.33 -10.66 -0.45
N VAL A 162 -1.43 -9.73 0.50
CA VAL A 162 -0.50 -9.61 1.63
C VAL A 162 -0.42 -10.92 2.41
N SER A 163 -1.55 -11.49 2.77
CA SER A 163 -1.63 -12.78 3.48
C SER A 163 -0.99 -13.91 2.69
N ALA A 164 -1.22 -13.95 1.38
CA ALA A 164 -0.63 -14.96 0.50
C ALA A 164 0.89 -14.78 0.38
N MET A 165 1.38 -13.54 0.19
CA MET A 165 2.80 -13.22 0.07
C MET A 165 3.56 -13.57 1.35
N TYR A 166 3.04 -13.17 2.51
CA TYR A 166 3.67 -13.49 3.79
C TYR A 166 3.67 -15.00 4.06
N SER A 167 2.55 -15.68 3.82
CA SER A 167 2.46 -17.15 3.97
C SER A 167 3.42 -17.87 3.02
N PHE A 168 3.53 -17.41 1.78
CA PHE A 168 4.46 -17.94 0.79
C PHE A 168 5.92 -17.74 1.22
N LEU A 169 6.26 -16.56 1.76
CA LEU A 169 7.58 -16.28 2.30
C LEU A 169 7.94 -17.26 3.43
N LEU A 170 7.06 -17.47 4.41
CA LEU A 170 7.29 -18.42 5.49
C LEU A 170 7.43 -19.87 4.99
N ILE A 171 6.67 -20.27 3.97
CA ILE A 171 6.79 -21.61 3.38
C ILE A 171 8.16 -21.77 2.70
N ILE A 172 8.63 -20.78 1.96
CA ILE A 172 9.96 -20.80 1.35
C ILE A 172 11.05 -20.94 2.42
N GLU A 173 10.98 -20.12 3.48
CA GLU A 173 11.95 -20.08 4.57
C GLU A 173 11.87 -21.33 5.47
N SER A 174 10.79 -22.10 5.43
CA SER A 174 10.65 -23.35 6.20
C SER A 174 11.62 -24.47 5.78
N GLY A 175 12.45 -24.23 4.76
CA GLY A 175 13.38 -25.20 4.21
C GLY A 175 12.70 -26.21 3.29
N MET A 176 11.46 -25.96 2.88
CA MET A 176 10.76 -26.81 1.89
C MET A 176 11.35 -26.62 0.49
N PHE A 177 11.80 -25.39 0.16
CA PHE A 177 12.39 -25.04 -1.14
C PHE A 177 13.82 -24.48 -1.02
N PHE A 178 14.15 -23.76 0.04
CA PHE A 178 15.47 -23.15 0.30
C PHE A 178 15.94 -23.45 1.71
N GLN A 179 17.26 -23.56 1.89
CA GLN A 179 17.82 -24.14 3.13
C GLN A 179 17.98 -23.18 4.31
N VAL A 180 17.73 -21.89 4.17
CA VAL A 180 18.10 -20.95 5.26
C VAL A 180 17.10 -19.82 5.43
N PRO A 181 16.43 -19.70 6.58
CA PRO A 181 15.79 -18.45 6.96
C PRO A 181 16.86 -17.37 7.16
N GLN A 182 16.65 -16.21 6.56
CA GLN A 182 17.52 -15.06 6.78
C GLN A 182 17.06 -14.31 8.03
N SER A 183 18.00 -13.81 8.79
CA SER A 183 17.73 -12.91 9.90
C SER A 183 18.90 -11.96 10.07
N MET A 184 18.61 -10.70 10.38
CA MET A 184 19.64 -9.72 10.74
C MET A 184 20.22 -9.94 12.13
N LEU A 185 19.64 -10.81 12.97
CA LEU A 185 20.12 -11.10 14.31
C LEU A 185 21.14 -12.26 14.30
N ILE A 186 22.28 -12.08 14.99
CA ILE A 186 23.35 -13.10 15.10
C ILE A 186 22.85 -14.31 15.87
N ASP A 187 22.15 -14.05 16.99
CA ASP A 187 21.60 -15.07 17.88
C ASP A 187 20.16 -15.44 17.53
N ALA A 188 19.80 -15.28 16.24
CA ALA A 188 18.49 -15.72 15.78
C ALA A 188 18.28 -17.19 16.16
N HIS A 189 17.15 -17.47 16.78
CA HIS A 189 16.79 -18.80 17.31
C HIS A 189 16.90 -19.92 16.28
N TYR A 190 17.12 -19.55 15.01
CA TYR A 190 17.11 -20.40 13.82
C TYR A 190 18.38 -20.30 12.98
N SER A 191 19.46 -19.65 13.47
CA SER A 191 20.70 -19.60 12.71
C SER A 191 21.29 -21.00 12.56
N GLY A 192 20.92 -21.69 11.50
CA GLY A 192 21.39 -23.01 11.12
C GLY A 192 20.47 -24.20 11.44
N GLU A 193 19.39 -24.02 12.20
CA GLU A 193 18.36 -25.04 12.40
C GLU A 193 17.12 -24.78 11.56
N LYS A 194 16.49 -25.85 11.08
CA LYS A 194 15.21 -25.76 10.35
C LYS A 194 14.13 -25.18 11.27
N LEU A 195 13.46 -24.17 10.81
CA LEU A 195 12.31 -23.57 11.50
C LEU A 195 11.30 -24.67 11.87
N HIS A 196 10.97 -24.79 13.14
CA HIS A 196 9.98 -25.79 13.58
C HIS A 196 8.63 -25.52 12.90
N LYS A 197 8.06 -26.54 12.22
CA LYS A 197 6.80 -26.42 11.50
C LYS A 197 5.67 -25.83 12.34
N GLY A 198 5.63 -26.14 13.63
CA GLY A 198 4.66 -25.58 14.58
C GLY A 198 4.82 -24.07 14.76
N HIS A 199 6.03 -23.57 14.83
CA HIS A 199 6.33 -22.14 14.96
C HIS A 199 5.88 -21.36 13.71
N ILE A 200 6.16 -21.89 12.52
CA ILE A 200 5.71 -21.31 11.25
C ILE A 200 4.19 -21.21 11.21
N LEU A 201 3.50 -22.31 11.56
CA LEU A 201 2.04 -22.33 11.59
C LEU A 201 1.46 -21.30 12.56
N VAL A 202 2.05 -21.13 13.74
CA VAL A 202 1.60 -20.15 14.73
C VAL A 202 1.78 -18.73 14.21
N TRP A 203 2.96 -18.38 13.68
CA TRP A 203 3.22 -17.06 13.12
C TRP A 203 2.34 -16.77 11.91
N MET A 204 2.21 -17.75 11.00
CA MET A 204 1.35 -17.63 9.83
C MET A 204 -0.12 -17.38 10.23
N ALA A 205 -0.65 -18.17 11.17
CA ALA A 205 -2.01 -18.00 11.66
C ALA A 205 -2.20 -16.65 12.38
N ALA A 206 -1.27 -16.27 13.26
CA ALA A 206 -1.34 -15.05 14.04
C ALA A 206 -1.33 -13.79 13.16
N LEU A 207 -0.38 -13.69 12.23
CA LEU A 207 -0.28 -12.51 11.38
C LEU A 207 -1.39 -12.44 10.32
N ASN A 208 -1.77 -13.56 9.72
CA ASN A 208 -2.91 -13.56 8.79
C ASN A 208 -4.21 -13.16 9.51
N THR A 209 -4.41 -13.61 10.74
CA THR A 209 -5.56 -13.17 11.55
C THR A 209 -5.47 -11.66 11.84
N LEU A 210 -4.30 -11.16 12.21
CA LEU A 210 -4.07 -9.74 12.44
C LEU A 210 -4.35 -8.91 11.17
N PHE A 211 -3.89 -9.34 10.00
CA PHE A 211 -4.14 -8.67 8.72
C PHE A 211 -5.63 -8.56 8.41
N LEU A 212 -6.40 -9.63 8.65
CA LEU A 212 -7.85 -9.62 8.48
C LEU A 212 -8.55 -8.70 9.48
N ILE A 213 -8.12 -8.70 10.76
CA ILE A 213 -8.66 -7.79 11.78
C ILE A 213 -8.39 -6.34 11.38
N VAL A 214 -7.17 -6.01 10.98
CA VAL A 214 -6.81 -4.66 10.56
C VAL A 214 -7.61 -4.23 9.33
N TRP A 215 -7.70 -5.10 8.32
CA TRP A 215 -8.55 -4.83 7.18
C TRP A 215 -10.00 -4.55 7.58
N PHE A 216 -10.59 -5.39 8.43
CA PHE A 216 -11.97 -5.22 8.89
C PHE A 216 -12.17 -3.88 9.61
N VAL A 217 -11.31 -3.56 10.57
CA VAL A 217 -11.42 -2.33 11.36
C VAL A 217 -11.22 -1.09 10.49
N VAL A 218 -10.15 -1.06 9.68
CA VAL A 218 -9.83 0.11 8.86
C VAL A 218 -10.83 0.29 7.73
N SER A 219 -11.32 -0.78 7.10
CA SER A 219 -12.35 -0.67 6.06
C SER A 219 -13.68 -0.13 6.62
N ARG A 220 -14.06 -0.52 7.83
CA ARG A 220 -15.23 0.04 8.52
C ARG A 220 -15.07 1.52 8.84
N LEU A 221 -13.89 1.90 9.35
CA LEU A 221 -13.57 3.29 9.61
C LEU A 221 -13.59 4.14 8.32
N ALA A 222 -13.02 3.63 7.25
CA ALA A 222 -13.01 4.31 5.95
C ALA A 222 -14.43 4.52 5.40
N ILE A 223 -15.34 3.54 5.56
CA ILE A 223 -16.75 3.68 5.16
C ILE A 223 -17.43 4.80 5.98
N ILE A 224 -17.26 4.80 7.30
CA ILE A 224 -17.87 5.81 8.18
C ILE A 224 -17.35 7.22 7.81
N LEU A 225 -16.05 7.37 7.59
CA LEU A 225 -15.47 8.66 7.19
C LEU A 225 -16.01 9.15 5.85
N ARG A 226 -16.12 8.29 4.85
CA ARG A 226 -16.72 8.65 3.55
C ARG A 226 -18.18 9.07 3.67
N GLN A 227 -18.97 8.40 4.51
CA GLN A 227 -20.37 8.78 4.78
C GLN A 227 -20.46 10.14 5.45
N HIS A 228 -19.64 10.40 6.47
CA HIS A 228 -19.57 11.71 7.12
C HIS A 228 -19.20 12.83 6.16
N GLU A 229 -18.23 12.59 5.30
CA GLU A 229 -17.82 13.57 4.28
C GLU A 229 -18.96 13.87 3.29
N GLN A 230 -19.73 12.86 2.88
CA GLN A 230 -20.89 13.05 2.03
C GLN A 230 -21.97 13.88 2.71
N HIS A 231 -22.31 13.58 3.95
CA HIS A 231 -23.31 14.36 4.71
C HIS A 231 -22.89 15.83 4.92
N LEU A 232 -21.61 16.08 5.19
CA LEU A 232 -21.09 17.44 5.31
C LEU A 232 -21.21 18.21 3.99
N ARG A 233 -20.93 17.59 2.87
CA ARG A 233 -21.09 18.20 1.52
C ARG A 233 -22.55 18.53 1.23
N GLU A 234 -23.46 17.60 1.50
CA GLU A 234 -24.90 17.81 1.31
C GLU A 234 -25.42 18.97 2.17
N ALA A 235 -25.01 19.05 3.43
CA ALA A 235 -25.37 20.14 4.33
C ALA A 235 -24.83 21.50 3.83
N TYR A 236 -23.58 21.51 3.33
CA TYR A 236 -22.96 22.72 2.78
C TYR A 236 -23.68 23.22 1.53
N GLU A 237 -24.08 22.30 0.62
CA GLU A 237 -24.84 22.64 -0.58
C GLU A 237 -26.23 23.20 -0.24
N GLN A 238 -26.91 22.67 0.78
CA GLN A 238 -28.22 23.18 1.23
C GLN A 238 -28.13 24.61 1.77
N ILE A 239 -27.05 24.94 2.51
CA ILE A 239 -26.82 26.30 3.04
C ILE A 239 -26.58 27.31 1.90
N HIS A 240 -25.93 26.90 0.81
CA HIS A 240 -25.61 27.79 -0.30
C HIS A 240 -26.77 27.97 -1.31
N GLN A 241 -27.84 27.15 -1.20
CA GLN A 241 -29.03 27.24 -2.04
C GLN A 241 -30.19 28.00 -1.36
N ALA A 242 -30.07 28.30 -0.07
CA ALA A 242 -31.02 29.07 0.72
C ALA A 242 -30.68 30.57 0.73
#